data_0552e4fc5ef9fd94a961803892bc54da
#
_entry.id   0552e4fc5ef9fd94a961803892bc54da
#
_cell.length_a   1.000
_cell.length_b   1.000
_cell.length_c   1.000
_cell.angle_alpha   90.00
_cell.angle_beta   90.00
_cell.angle_gamma   90.00
#
_symmetry.space_group_name_H-M   'P 1'
#
loop_
_entity.id
_entity.type
_entity.pdbx_description
1 polymer ?
#
loop_
_entity_poly.entity_id
_entity_poly.type
_entity_poly.pdbx_seq_one_letter_code
_entity_poly.pdbx_strand_id
1 'polypeptide(L)'
;MDSISQFVTFKPGSIEPPKSYLGADVYRVTIHDGNQDTPMKQVWAMSANEYVKRAIQEVERVLGESGAFLPKRTETPLSSGYRPELDFSKELEGQQINYYQGLIGILRWIVELGRIDLIVPISLLSRYLVSPREGHLQQLFHIFAYLKQFNRSQLLFDDGEPDFAEHYFHICDWAEYYPGAAESMPSNVPEALGHSVVTTCYCDADHAGCKVTRCSQTGIIIYVNKIFIINFF
;
A
#
# COMPACT_ATOMS: atom_id res chain seq x y z
N MET A 1 -11.23 -24.76 -16.09
CA MET A 1 -11.64 -25.03 -14.70
C MET A 1 -11.73 -26.52 -14.39
N ASP A 2 -12.06 -27.35 -15.36
CA ASP A 2 -12.28 -28.79 -15.16
C ASP A 2 -11.06 -29.58 -14.66
N SER A 3 -9.85 -29.09 -14.89
CA SER A 3 -8.62 -29.75 -14.44
C SER A 3 -8.33 -29.56 -12.93
N ILE A 4 -8.75 -28.43 -12.33
CA ILE A 4 -8.51 -28.16 -10.90
C ILE A 4 -9.53 -28.86 -10.02
N SER A 5 -10.79 -28.97 -10.48
CA SER A 5 -11.87 -29.66 -9.73
C SER A 5 -11.63 -31.15 -9.54
N GLN A 6 -10.68 -31.75 -10.28
CA GLN A 6 -10.24 -33.13 -10.06
C GLN A 6 -9.38 -33.29 -8.80
N PHE A 7 -8.74 -32.22 -8.33
CA PHE A 7 -7.79 -32.25 -7.20
C PHE A 7 -8.30 -31.50 -5.96
N VAL A 8 -9.25 -30.58 -6.14
CA VAL A 8 -9.73 -29.69 -5.06
C VAL A 8 -11.26 -29.63 -5.10
N THR A 9 -11.87 -29.86 -3.93
CA THR A 9 -13.31 -29.65 -3.75
C THR A 9 -13.57 -28.19 -3.39
N PHE A 10 -14.27 -27.48 -4.27
CA PHE A 10 -14.66 -26.10 -4.02
C PHE A 10 -15.86 -26.03 -3.07
N LYS A 11 -15.86 -25.02 -2.21
CA LYS A 11 -17.05 -24.70 -1.43
C LYS A 11 -18.18 -24.22 -2.35
N PRO A 12 -19.45 -24.55 -2.08
CA PRO A 12 -20.58 -24.00 -2.82
C PRO A 12 -20.50 -22.46 -2.88
N GLY A 13 -20.65 -21.89 -4.07
CA GLY A 13 -20.57 -20.44 -4.30
C GLY A 13 -19.15 -19.87 -4.41
N SER A 14 -18.08 -20.68 -4.26
CA SER A 14 -16.69 -20.17 -4.35
C SER A 14 -16.16 -20.04 -5.80
N ILE A 15 -16.94 -20.48 -6.79
CA ILE A 15 -16.60 -20.41 -8.22
C ILE A 15 -17.16 -19.12 -8.86
N GLU A 16 -17.98 -18.36 -8.14
CA GLU A 16 -18.51 -17.09 -8.61
C GLU A 16 -17.42 -16.01 -8.68
N PRO A 17 -17.60 -14.97 -9.52
CA PRO A 17 -16.72 -13.81 -9.49
C PRO A 17 -16.55 -13.26 -8.09
N PRO A 18 -15.32 -12.87 -7.69
CA PRO A 18 -15.07 -12.37 -6.33
C PRO A 18 -15.87 -11.09 -6.08
N LYS A 19 -16.53 -11.01 -4.93
CA LYS A 19 -17.25 -9.82 -4.43
C LYS A 19 -16.51 -9.15 -3.30
N SER A 20 -15.70 -9.90 -2.59
CA SER A 20 -14.87 -9.40 -1.50
C SER A 20 -13.58 -10.22 -1.36
N TYR A 21 -12.51 -9.58 -0.92
CA TYR A 21 -11.24 -10.20 -0.60
C TYR A 21 -10.66 -9.56 0.66
N LEU A 22 -10.46 -10.36 1.70
CA LEU A 22 -9.87 -9.95 2.98
C LEU A 22 -10.52 -8.69 3.61
N GLY A 23 -11.81 -8.47 3.36
CA GLY A 23 -12.57 -7.32 3.87
C GLY A 23 -12.58 -6.09 2.96
N ALA A 24 -11.93 -6.15 1.80
CA ALA A 24 -12.09 -5.18 0.73
C ALA A 24 -13.17 -5.64 -0.27
N ASP A 25 -13.87 -4.70 -0.86
CA ASP A 25 -14.81 -4.95 -1.94
C ASP A 25 -14.06 -5.14 -3.26
N VAL A 26 -14.48 -6.13 -4.04
CA VAL A 26 -13.92 -6.44 -5.36
C VAL A 26 -15.02 -6.29 -6.40
N TYR A 27 -14.79 -5.49 -7.42
CA TYR A 27 -15.78 -5.17 -8.45
C TYR A 27 -15.13 -4.80 -9.78
N ARG A 28 -15.92 -4.69 -10.83
CA ARG A 28 -15.45 -4.22 -12.13
C ARG A 28 -15.71 -2.73 -12.30
N VAL A 29 -14.74 -2.05 -12.88
CA VAL A 29 -14.83 -0.64 -13.28
C VAL A 29 -14.44 -0.49 -14.74
N THR A 30 -15.01 0.52 -15.39
CA THR A 30 -14.60 0.92 -16.72
C THR A 30 -13.58 2.03 -16.60
N ILE A 31 -12.42 1.84 -17.21
CA ILE A 31 -11.35 2.83 -17.25
C ILE A 31 -11.15 3.34 -18.68
N HIS A 32 -10.59 4.54 -18.78
CA HIS A 32 -10.16 5.17 -20.01
C HIS A 32 -8.70 5.57 -19.85
N ASP A 33 -7.86 5.25 -20.80
CA ASP A 33 -6.41 5.52 -20.71
C ASP A 33 -6.00 6.96 -21.01
N GLY A 34 -6.99 7.85 -21.18
CA GLY A 34 -6.77 9.27 -21.48
C GLY A 34 -6.67 9.58 -22.98
N ASN A 35 -6.54 8.60 -23.84
CA ASN A 35 -6.56 8.79 -25.28
C ASN A 35 -8.00 8.63 -25.81
N GLN A 36 -8.53 9.64 -26.49
CA GLN A 36 -9.93 9.66 -26.99
C GLN A 36 -10.23 8.55 -28.00
N ASP A 37 -9.19 8.03 -28.67
CA ASP A 37 -9.33 6.99 -29.69
C ASP A 37 -9.26 5.56 -29.11
N THR A 38 -8.95 5.40 -27.82
CA THR A 38 -8.84 4.09 -27.20
C THR A 38 -10.20 3.67 -26.62
N PRO A 39 -10.65 2.44 -26.91
CA PRO A 39 -11.91 1.94 -26.37
C PRO A 39 -11.86 1.81 -24.85
N MET A 40 -12.98 2.08 -24.19
CA MET A 40 -13.12 1.86 -22.75
C MET A 40 -12.84 0.40 -22.41
N LYS A 41 -12.00 0.19 -21.37
CA LYS A 41 -11.62 -1.14 -20.89
C LYS A 41 -12.26 -1.43 -19.55
N GLN A 42 -12.78 -2.64 -19.35
CA GLN A 42 -13.23 -3.13 -18.06
C GLN A 42 -12.09 -3.83 -17.32
N VAL A 43 -11.77 -3.35 -16.12
CA VAL A 43 -10.77 -3.93 -15.25
C VAL A 43 -11.36 -4.28 -13.88
N TRP A 44 -10.70 -5.17 -13.15
CA TRP A 44 -11.02 -5.40 -11.76
C TRP A 44 -10.50 -4.25 -10.90
N ALA A 45 -11.25 -3.95 -9.84
CA ALA A 45 -10.87 -2.98 -8.82
C ALA A 45 -11.09 -3.58 -7.43
N MET A 46 -10.26 -3.16 -6.50
CA MET A 46 -10.39 -3.51 -5.08
C MET A 46 -10.42 -2.22 -4.25
N SER A 47 -11.32 -2.13 -3.27
CA SER A 47 -11.46 -0.97 -2.41
C SER A 47 -11.68 -1.37 -0.96
N ALA A 48 -10.93 -0.74 -0.06
CA ALA A 48 -11.08 -0.89 1.39
C ALA A 48 -12.04 0.13 2.01
N ASN A 49 -12.81 0.86 1.23
CA ASN A 49 -13.57 2.03 1.69
C ASN A 49 -14.51 1.71 2.87
N GLU A 50 -15.20 0.58 2.86
CA GLU A 50 -16.10 0.19 3.96
C GLU A 50 -15.33 -0.19 5.24
N TYR A 51 -14.16 -0.81 5.11
CA TYR A 51 -13.28 -1.07 6.24
C TYR A 51 -12.75 0.24 6.84
N VAL A 52 -12.29 1.16 5.99
CA VAL A 52 -11.80 2.48 6.39
C VAL A 52 -12.88 3.27 7.12
N LYS A 53 -14.12 3.31 6.60
CA LYS A 53 -15.24 4.00 7.26
C LYS A 53 -15.51 3.45 8.66
N ARG A 54 -15.55 2.12 8.82
CA ARG A 54 -15.76 1.48 10.13
C ARG A 54 -14.63 1.79 11.09
N ALA A 55 -13.38 1.78 10.63
CA ALA A 55 -12.23 2.14 11.45
C ALA A 55 -12.28 3.60 11.92
N ILE A 56 -12.66 4.52 11.05
CA ILE A 56 -12.85 5.94 11.40
C ILE A 56 -13.95 6.10 12.44
N GLN A 57 -15.10 5.45 12.25
CA GLN A 57 -16.23 5.53 13.19
C GLN A 57 -15.83 5.03 14.58
N GLU A 58 -15.06 3.96 14.67
CA GLU A 58 -14.59 3.44 15.96
C GLU A 58 -13.62 4.41 16.64
N VAL A 59 -12.70 5.01 15.91
CA VAL A 59 -11.80 6.04 16.46
C VAL A 59 -12.56 7.27 16.92
N GLU A 60 -13.55 7.74 16.17
CA GLU A 60 -14.40 8.88 16.56
C GLU A 60 -15.25 8.56 17.79
N ARG A 61 -15.74 7.32 17.90
CA ARG A 61 -16.48 6.87 19.09
C ARG A 61 -15.60 6.95 20.35
N VAL A 62 -14.39 6.40 20.28
CA VAL A 62 -13.44 6.41 21.41
C VAL A 62 -13.02 7.84 21.78
N LEU A 63 -12.74 8.68 20.79
CA LEU A 63 -12.42 10.10 21.04
C LEU A 63 -13.61 10.83 21.66
N GLY A 64 -14.83 10.57 21.20
CA GLY A 64 -16.05 11.18 21.71
C GLY A 64 -16.31 10.89 23.20
N GLU A 65 -15.91 9.72 23.70
CA GLU A 65 -16.00 9.37 25.12
C GLU A 65 -15.15 10.31 26.02
N SER A 66 -14.06 10.85 25.47
CA SER A 66 -13.21 11.84 26.16
C SER A 66 -13.52 13.30 25.77
N GLY A 67 -14.55 13.54 24.95
CA GLY A 67 -14.89 14.86 24.42
C GLY A 67 -13.90 15.38 23.36
N ALA A 68 -13.04 14.52 22.83
CA ALA A 68 -12.09 14.85 21.78
C ALA A 68 -12.66 14.55 20.39
N PHE A 69 -12.04 15.15 19.38
CA PHE A 69 -12.47 14.99 17.98
C PHE A 69 -11.25 14.85 17.07
N LEU A 70 -11.44 14.16 15.93
CA LEU A 70 -10.44 14.16 14.89
C LEU A 70 -10.19 15.57 14.31
N PRO A 71 -8.98 15.89 13.84
CA PRO A 71 -8.70 17.14 13.13
C PRO A 71 -9.71 17.39 12.02
N LYS A 72 -10.16 18.63 11.84
CA LYS A 72 -11.23 18.96 10.87
C LYS A 72 -10.77 18.86 9.42
N ARG A 73 -9.49 19.16 9.16
CA ARG A 73 -8.92 19.16 7.81
C ARG A 73 -7.46 18.75 7.85
N THR A 74 -7.10 17.85 6.95
CA THR A 74 -5.73 17.37 6.75
C THR A 74 -5.49 17.22 5.25
N GLU A 75 -4.38 17.72 4.75
CA GLU A 75 -4.04 17.65 3.32
C GLU A 75 -3.03 16.54 3.03
N THR A 76 -2.32 16.10 4.06
CA THR A 76 -1.28 15.07 3.99
C THR A 76 -1.48 14.06 5.11
N PRO A 77 -1.03 12.80 4.96
CA PRO A 77 -1.17 11.77 6.00
C PRO A 77 -0.42 12.08 7.30
N LEU A 78 0.68 12.85 7.23
CA LEU A 78 1.39 13.37 8.41
C LEU A 78 1.35 14.90 8.41
N SER A 79 1.40 15.48 9.60
CA SER A 79 1.53 16.94 9.75
C SER A 79 2.83 17.42 9.09
N SER A 80 2.75 18.54 8.40
CA SER A 80 3.92 19.12 7.72
C SER A 80 5.09 19.32 8.68
N GLY A 81 6.25 18.83 8.29
CA GLY A 81 7.48 18.96 9.08
C GLY A 81 7.54 18.08 10.34
N TYR A 82 6.54 17.26 10.63
CA TYR A 82 6.58 16.35 11.75
C TYR A 82 7.70 15.32 11.60
N ARG A 83 8.46 15.13 12.66
CA ARG A 83 9.57 14.18 12.77
C ARG A 83 9.36 13.32 14.01
N PRO A 84 8.92 12.07 13.86
CA PRO A 84 8.65 11.19 15.00
C PRO A 84 9.85 11.02 15.95
N GLU A 85 11.05 10.95 15.38
CA GLU A 85 12.31 10.81 16.14
C GLU A 85 12.66 12.04 17.01
N LEU A 86 12.02 13.18 16.77
CA LEU A 86 12.22 14.42 17.52
C LEU A 86 11.02 14.74 18.43
N ASP A 87 10.12 13.79 18.65
CA ASP A 87 8.97 13.98 19.52
C ASP A 87 9.40 13.87 20.98
N PHE A 88 9.22 14.94 21.76
CA PHE A 88 9.52 15.03 23.18
C PHE A 88 8.27 15.09 24.06
N SER A 89 7.10 14.84 23.50
CA SER A 89 5.86 14.78 24.26
C SER A 89 5.92 13.66 25.33
N LYS A 90 4.97 13.66 26.24
CA LYS A 90 4.89 12.65 27.31
C LYS A 90 4.76 11.25 26.70
N GLU A 91 5.41 10.27 27.30
CA GLU A 91 5.27 8.86 26.93
C GLU A 91 3.87 8.36 27.30
N LEU A 92 3.32 7.52 26.43
CA LEU A 92 2.05 6.85 26.71
C LEU A 92 2.27 5.74 27.74
N GLU A 93 1.23 5.46 28.53
CA GLU A 93 1.28 4.47 29.60
C GLU A 93 0.12 3.47 29.51
N GLY A 94 0.35 2.24 29.94
CA GLY A 94 -0.67 1.23 30.14
C GLY A 94 -1.59 1.01 28.93
N GLN A 95 -2.88 1.26 29.10
CA GLN A 95 -3.88 1.04 28.04
C GLN A 95 -3.67 1.92 26.80
N GLN A 96 -3.06 3.09 26.94
CA GLN A 96 -2.78 3.98 25.82
C GLN A 96 -1.77 3.37 24.83
N ILE A 97 -0.76 2.63 25.35
CA ILE A 97 0.19 1.90 24.49
C ILE A 97 -0.55 0.84 23.67
N ASN A 98 -1.42 0.04 24.30
CA ASN A 98 -2.21 -0.96 23.62
C ASN A 98 -3.14 -0.34 22.56
N TYR A 99 -3.73 0.81 22.87
CA TYR A 99 -4.56 1.54 21.91
C TYR A 99 -3.75 2.00 20.71
N TYR A 100 -2.57 2.61 20.94
CA TYR A 100 -1.66 3.01 19.88
C TYR A 100 -1.28 1.83 18.97
N GLN A 101 -0.89 0.70 19.57
CA GLN A 101 -0.56 -0.53 18.85
C GLN A 101 -1.74 -1.06 18.02
N GLY A 102 -2.94 -1.01 18.57
CA GLY A 102 -4.17 -1.39 17.88
C GLY A 102 -4.44 -0.50 16.66
N LEU A 103 -4.28 0.81 16.80
CA LEU A 103 -4.44 1.76 15.69
C LEU A 103 -3.40 1.53 14.58
N ILE A 104 -2.14 1.28 14.92
CA ILE A 104 -1.11 0.90 13.95
C ILE A 104 -1.50 -0.39 13.21
N GLY A 105 -2.01 -1.39 13.94
CA GLY A 105 -2.47 -2.65 13.34
C GLY A 105 -3.58 -2.44 12.31
N ILE A 106 -4.59 -1.62 12.63
CA ILE A 106 -5.67 -1.24 11.73
C ILE A 106 -5.13 -0.53 10.49
N LEU A 107 -4.24 0.44 10.66
CA LEU A 107 -3.69 1.23 9.57
C LEU A 107 -2.77 0.40 8.67
N ARG A 108 -1.96 -0.51 9.21
CA ARG A 108 -1.16 -1.46 8.43
C ARG A 108 -2.06 -2.33 7.56
N TRP A 109 -3.17 -2.83 8.11
CA TRP A 109 -4.13 -3.59 7.32
C TRP A 109 -4.75 -2.76 6.18
N ILE A 110 -5.06 -1.49 6.43
CA ILE A 110 -5.56 -0.57 5.41
C ILE A 110 -4.53 -0.39 4.27
N VAL A 111 -3.23 -0.35 4.58
CA VAL A 111 -2.16 -0.32 3.58
C VAL A 111 -2.18 -1.58 2.71
N GLU A 112 -2.24 -2.76 3.33
CA GLU A 112 -2.30 -4.05 2.62
C GLU A 112 -3.53 -4.15 1.70
N LEU A 113 -4.62 -3.47 2.04
CA LEU A 113 -5.82 -3.38 1.21
C LEU A 113 -5.75 -2.29 0.12
N GLY A 114 -4.57 -1.71 -0.12
CA GLY A 114 -4.32 -0.83 -1.27
C GLY A 114 -4.18 0.66 -0.96
N ARG A 115 -4.16 1.09 0.32
CA ARG A 115 -3.86 2.50 0.69
C ARG A 115 -2.35 2.72 0.77
N ILE A 116 -1.69 2.58 -0.38
CA ILE A 116 -0.24 2.71 -0.53
C ILE A 116 0.27 4.11 -0.14
N ASP A 117 -0.57 5.13 -0.22
CA ASP A 117 -0.30 6.50 0.22
C ASP A 117 0.03 6.61 1.72
N LEU A 118 -0.33 5.61 2.51
CA LEU A 118 -0.08 5.56 3.96
C LEU A 118 1.15 4.74 4.36
N ILE A 119 1.86 4.11 3.42
CA ILE A 119 2.99 3.22 3.73
C ILE A 119 4.05 3.94 4.55
N VAL A 120 4.54 5.08 4.06
CA VAL A 120 5.61 5.85 4.72
C VAL A 120 5.22 6.31 6.12
N PRO A 121 4.08 7.02 6.31
CA PRO A 121 3.69 7.48 7.64
C PRO A 121 3.51 6.35 8.64
N ILE A 122 2.94 5.23 8.22
CA ILE A 122 2.71 4.09 9.11
C ILE A 122 4.01 3.36 9.44
N SER A 123 4.91 3.20 8.46
CA SER A 123 6.24 2.66 8.71
C SER A 123 7.01 3.48 9.73
N LEU A 124 7.02 4.81 9.58
CA LEU A 124 7.68 5.72 10.53
C LEU A 124 7.11 5.61 11.94
N LEU A 125 5.79 5.63 12.11
CA LEU A 125 5.14 5.54 13.41
C LEU A 125 5.22 4.13 14.02
N SER A 126 5.28 3.08 13.21
CA SER A 126 5.45 1.70 13.70
C SER A 126 6.77 1.47 14.44
N ARG A 127 7.76 2.34 14.27
CA ARG A 127 9.05 2.26 14.99
C ARG A 127 8.90 2.53 16.50
N TYR A 128 7.79 3.12 16.92
CA TYR A 128 7.53 3.56 18.31
C TYR A 128 6.50 2.69 19.04
N LEU A 129 6.28 1.45 18.60
CA LEU A 129 5.30 0.53 19.22
C LEU A 129 5.60 0.19 20.68
N VAL A 130 6.86 0.21 21.10
CA VAL A 130 7.28 -0.12 22.47
C VAL A 130 7.16 1.09 23.39
N SER A 131 7.55 2.26 22.93
CA SER A 131 7.54 3.51 23.71
C SER A 131 6.93 4.65 22.89
N PRO A 132 5.63 4.57 22.60
CA PRO A 132 4.95 5.65 21.88
C PRO A 132 4.75 6.86 22.80
N ARG A 133 4.66 8.05 22.17
CA ARG A 133 4.43 9.32 22.83
C ARG A 133 3.07 9.89 22.43
N GLU A 134 2.60 10.88 23.19
CA GLU A 134 1.34 11.58 22.90
C GLU A 134 1.35 12.18 21.47
N GLY A 135 2.47 12.77 21.03
CA GLY A 135 2.62 13.29 19.69
C GLY A 135 2.51 12.20 18.60
N HIS A 136 3.08 11.01 18.84
CA HIS A 136 2.90 9.87 17.94
C HIS A 136 1.40 9.49 17.81
N LEU A 137 0.68 9.43 18.92
CA LEU A 137 -0.76 9.14 18.93
C LEU A 137 -1.56 10.22 18.20
N GLN A 138 -1.21 11.50 18.37
CA GLN A 138 -1.83 12.60 17.63
C GLN A 138 -1.63 12.47 16.11
N GLN A 139 -0.47 11.99 15.68
CA GLN A 139 -0.25 11.72 14.25
C GLN A 139 -1.10 10.56 13.73
N LEU A 140 -1.39 9.54 14.52
CA LEU A 140 -2.36 8.52 14.13
C LEU A 140 -3.76 9.13 13.94
N PHE A 141 -4.21 10.00 14.84
CA PHE A 141 -5.47 10.71 14.67
C PHE A 141 -5.47 11.62 13.44
N HIS A 142 -4.32 12.22 13.11
CA HIS A 142 -4.15 12.97 11.88
C HIS A 142 -4.32 12.09 10.64
N ILE A 143 -3.75 10.87 10.64
CA ILE A 143 -3.94 9.89 9.56
C ILE A 143 -5.41 9.49 9.43
N PHE A 144 -6.12 9.25 10.53
CA PHE A 144 -7.55 8.93 10.49
C PHE A 144 -8.40 10.10 9.96
N ALA A 145 -8.03 11.34 10.28
CA ALA A 145 -8.66 12.53 9.71
C ALA A 145 -8.39 12.66 8.20
N TYR A 146 -7.16 12.35 7.75
CA TYR A 146 -6.82 12.26 6.33
C TYR A 146 -7.66 11.19 5.63
N LEU A 147 -7.75 9.99 6.20
CA LEU A 147 -8.58 8.91 5.68
C LEU A 147 -10.06 9.30 5.61
N LYS A 148 -10.57 10.06 6.57
CA LYS A 148 -11.94 10.56 6.57
C LYS A 148 -12.21 11.51 5.40
N GLN A 149 -11.25 12.37 5.08
CA GLN A 149 -11.33 13.32 3.98
C GLN A 149 -11.13 12.63 2.61
N PHE A 150 -10.20 11.67 2.54
CA PHE A 150 -9.81 10.95 1.32
C PHE A 150 -10.18 9.46 1.41
N ASN A 151 -11.43 9.17 1.73
CA ASN A 151 -11.90 7.81 1.97
C ASN A 151 -12.17 7.00 0.69
N ARG A 152 -12.20 7.64 -0.46
CA ARG A 152 -12.45 6.99 -1.75
C ARG A 152 -11.13 6.67 -2.44
N SER A 153 -10.67 5.45 -2.31
CA SER A 153 -9.54 4.94 -3.06
C SER A 153 -9.84 3.55 -3.58
N GLN A 154 -9.24 3.21 -4.70
CA GLN A 154 -9.33 1.88 -5.28
C GLN A 154 -8.01 1.49 -5.91
N LEU A 155 -7.67 0.23 -5.79
CA LEU A 155 -6.58 -0.39 -6.52
C LEU A 155 -7.13 -0.96 -7.82
N LEU A 156 -6.54 -0.61 -8.94
CA LEU A 156 -6.93 -1.10 -10.26
C LEU A 156 -6.03 -2.25 -10.69
N PHE A 157 -6.63 -3.31 -11.21
CA PHE A 157 -5.92 -4.45 -11.78
C PHE A 157 -5.99 -4.33 -13.31
N ASP A 158 -5.19 -3.41 -13.85
CA ASP A 158 -5.07 -3.17 -15.28
C ASP A 158 -3.89 -3.99 -15.83
N ASP A 159 -4.18 -5.02 -16.62
CA ASP A 159 -3.21 -5.90 -17.26
C ASP A 159 -2.55 -5.30 -18.52
N GLY A 160 -2.89 -4.05 -18.87
CA GLY A 160 -2.25 -3.33 -19.97
C GLY A 160 -0.77 -3.07 -19.72
N GLU A 161 0.01 -3.07 -20.79
CA GLU A 161 1.42 -2.70 -20.71
C GLU A 161 1.57 -1.23 -20.36
N PRO A 162 2.55 -0.86 -19.49
CA PRO A 162 2.85 0.52 -19.21
C PRO A 162 3.43 1.19 -20.46
N ASP A 163 2.97 2.41 -20.74
CA ASP A 163 3.56 3.24 -21.80
C ASP A 163 4.70 4.04 -21.18
N PHE A 164 5.92 3.58 -21.45
CA PHE A 164 7.13 4.30 -21.08
C PHE A 164 7.66 5.06 -22.29
N ALA A 165 7.73 6.37 -22.21
CA ALA A 165 8.42 7.15 -23.23
C ALA A 165 9.90 6.68 -23.31
N GLU A 166 10.36 6.35 -24.50
CA GLU A 166 11.71 5.77 -24.76
C GLU A 166 12.86 6.51 -24.09
N HIS A 167 12.71 7.82 -23.85
CA HIS A 167 13.75 8.64 -23.25
C HIS A 167 13.88 8.50 -21.72
N TYR A 168 13.00 7.75 -21.05
CA TYR A 168 13.09 7.51 -19.59
C TYR A 168 13.92 6.29 -19.21
N PHE A 169 14.27 5.43 -20.19
CA PHE A 169 15.00 4.20 -19.90
C PHE A 169 16.32 4.17 -20.66
N HIS A 170 17.43 4.16 -19.93
CA HIS A 170 18.69 3.70 -20.43
C HIS A 170 18.70 2.17 -20.41
N ILE A 171 18.73 1.56 -21.57
CA ILE A 171 19.04 0.14 -21.67
C ILE A 171 20.56 0.02 -21.37
N CYS A 172 20.88 -0.43 -20.17
CA CYS A 172 22.26 -0.78 -19.81
C CYS A 172 22.60 -2.13 -20.45
N ASP A 173 23.61 -2.16 -21.29
CA ASP A 173 24.24 -3.43 -21.66
C ASP A 173 25.10 -3.91 -20.49
N TRP A 174 24.57 -4.82 -19.71
CA TRP A 174 25.26 -5.39 -18.55
C TRP A 174 26.54 -6.15 -18.93
N ALA A 175 26.69 -6.56 -20.20
CA ALA A 175 27.91 -7.19 -20.69
C ALA A 175 29.12 -6.22 -20.71
N GLU A 176 28.87 -4.90 -20.77
CA GLU A 176 29.93 -3.90 -20.59
C GLU A 176 30.54 -3.91 -19.19
N TYR A 177 29.71 -4.14 -18.16
CA TYR A 177 30.12 -4.07 -16.75
C TYR A 177 30.53 -5.43 -16.20
N TYR A 178 29.91 -6.49 -16.70
CA TYR A 178 30.12 -7.88 -16.27
C TYR A 178 30.35 -8.79 -17.49
N PRO A 179 31.53 -8.72 -18.15
CA PRO A 179 31.83 -9.55 -19.32
C PRO A 179 31.74 -11.03 -18.95
N GLY A 180 30.91 -11.77 -19.67
CA GLY A 180 30.70 -13.20 -19.48
C GLY A 180 29.61 -13.58 -18.44
N ALA A 181 28.94 -12.62 -17.82
CA ALA A 181 27.74 -12.88 -17.04
C ALA A 181 26.56 -13.12 -18.02
N ALA A 182 26.26 -14.37 -18.29
CA ALA A 182 25.03 -14.75 -19.01
C ALA A 182 24.10 -15.45 -18.02
N GLU A 183 22.90 -14.90 -17.85
CA GLU A 183 21.83 -15.62 -17.15
C GLU A 183 21.36 -16.76 -18.06
N SER A 184 21.58 -18.00 -17.65
CA SER A 184 21.00 -19.16 -18.27
C SER A 184 19.78 -19.61 -17.48
N MET A 185 18.67 -19.83 -18.17
CA MET A 185 17.49 -20.43 -17.55
C MET A 185 17.83 -21.81 -17.00
N PRO A 186 17.48 -22.12 -15.73
CA PRO A 186 17.67 -23.46 -15.20
C PRO A 186 16.95 -24.49 -16.07
N SER A 187 17.58 -25.65 -16.30
CA SER A 187 17.05 -26.68 -17.20
C SER A 187 15.72 -27.31 -16.77
N ASN A 188 15.30 -27.08 -15.53
CA ASN A 188 14.04 -27.57 -14.96
C ASN A 188 12.93 -26.53 -14.91
N VAL A 189 13.13 -25.37 -15.50
CA VAL A 189 12.05 -24.34 -15.60
C VAL A 189 11.08 -24.78 -16.67
N PRO A 190 9.77 -24.91 -16.36
CA PRO A 190 8.76 -25.23 -17.33
C PRO A 190 8.64 -24.11 -18.38
N GLU A 191 8.18 -24.47 -19.58
CA GLU A 191 7.88 -23.47 -20.61
C GLU A 191 6.84 -22.45 -20.10
N ALA A 192 7.02 -21.19 -20.53
CA ALA A 192 6.09 -20.12 -20.20
C ALA A 192 4.73 -20.40 -20.84
N LEU A 193 3.68 -20.47 -20.02
CA LEU A 193 2.30 -20.75 -20.46
C LEU A 193 1.45 -19.48 -20.67
N GLY A 194 2.05 -18.30 -20.57
CA GLY A 194 1.32 -17.03 -20.63
C GLY A 194 1.89 -16.05 -21.64
N HIS A 195 1.34 -14.85 -21.62
CA HIS A 195 1.91 -13.72 -22.33
C HIS A 195 3.08 -13.13 -21.53
N SER A 196 4.02 -12.49 -22.22
CA SER A 196 5.07 -11.69 -21.58
C SER A 196 4.44 -10.57 -20.75
N VAL A 197 5.08 -10.25 -19.65
CA VAL A 197 4.68 -9.14 -18.76
C VAL A 197 5.88 -8.23 -18.53
N VAL A 198 5.60 -6.94 -18.31
CA VAL A 198 6.62 -5.95 -17.93
C VAL A 198 6.63 -5.81 -16.43
N THR A 199 7.76 -6.12 -15.80
CA THR A 199 7.95 -5.84 -14.37
C THR A 199 8.68 -4.53 -14.20
N THR A 200 8.06 -3.59 -13.47
CA THR A 200 8.63 -2.28 -13.18
C THR A 200 8.89 -2.15 -11.69
N CYS A 201 10.11 -1.77 -11.33
CA CYS A 201 10.51 -1.52 -9.96
C CYS A 201 10.90 -0.04 -9.80
N TYR A 202 10.21 0.66 -8.91
CA TYR A 202 10.60 1.99 -8.46
C TYR A 202 11.30 1.84 -7.12
N CYS A 203 12.53 2.34 -7.04
CA CYS A 203 13.34 2.30 -5.82
C CYS A 203 13.83 3.71 -5.51
N ASP A 204 13.65 4.14 -4.27
CA ASP A 204 14.15 5.41 -3.76
C ASP A 204 14.70 5.23 -2.34
N ALA A 205 15.67 6.04 -1.97
CA ALA A 205 16.23 6.03 -0.63
C ALA A 205 16.54 7.44 -0.16
N ASP A 206 16.08 7.79 1.03
CA ASP A 206 16.48 9.05 1.65
C ASP A 206 17.96 8.97 2.11
N HIS A 207 18.66 10.10 2.05
CA HIS A 207 20.01 10.18 2.59
C HIS A 207 19.99 10.62 4.06
N ALA A 208 20.24 9.66 4.97
CA ALA A 208 20.35 9.94 6.40
C ALA A 208 19.12 10.72 6.96
N GLY A 209 17.90 10.29 6.57
CA GLY A 209 16.65 10.99 6.86
C GLY A 209 16.33 11.08 8.34
N CYS A 210 16.64 10.05 9.13
CA CYS A 210 16.50 10.09 10.58
C CYS A 210 17.49 11.08 11.20
N LYS A 211 16.98 12.11 11.87
CA LYS A 211 17.83 13.17 12.45
C LYS A 211 18.64 12.71 13.67
N VAL A 212 18.22 11.65 14.33
CA VAL A 212 18.88 11.10 15.53
C VAL A 212 19.92 10.05 15.14
N THR A 213 19.51 9.00 14.43
CA THR A 213 20.37 7.87 14.10
C THR A 213 21.15 8.03 12.80
N ARG A 214 20.76 8.98 11.96
CA ARG A 214 21.28 9.19 10.60
C ARG A 214 21.12 7.98 9.68
N CYS A 215 20.23 7.05 10.03
CA CYS A 215 19.85 5.95 9.16
C CYS A 215 19.02 6.46 7.98
N SER A 216 19.28 5.86 6.82
CA SER A 216 18.46 6.04 5.61
C SER A 216 17.27 5.08 5.64
N GLN A 217 16.23 5.45 4.91
CA GLN A 217 15.06 4.61 4.66
C GLN A 217 14.94 4.36 3.16
N THR A 218 14.71 3.13 2.77
CA THR A 218 14.55 2.76 1.36
C THR A 218 13.10 2.40 1.10
N GLY A 219 12.55 2.93 0.02
CA GLY A 219 11.23 2.59 -0.49
C GLY A 219 11.34 1.83 -1.80
N ILE A 220 10.57 0.76 -1.94
CA ILE A 220 10.49 -0.05 -3.16
C ILE A 220 9.02 -0.27 -3.50
N ILE A 221 8.66 -0.02 -4.76
CA ILE A 221 7.33 -0.31 -5.30
C ILE A 221 7.50 -1.13 -6.57
N ILE A 222 6.79 -2.26 -6.65
CA ILE A 222 6.87 -3.17 -7.79
C ILE A 222 5.50 -3.27 -8.46
N TYR A 223 5.51 -3.16 -9.78
CA TYR A 223 4.37 -3.37 -10.66
C TYR A 223 4.63 -4.54 -11.61
N VAL A 224 3.57 -5.24 -11.95
CA VAL A 224 3.53 -6.14 -13.11
C VAL A 224 2.53 -5.56 -14.09
N ASN A 225 3.00 -5.16 -15.27
CA ASN A 225 2.27 -4.27 -16.17
C ASN A 225 1.85 -2.99 -15.42
N LYS A 226 0.55 -2.64 -15.42
CA LYS A 226 0.01 -1.51 -14.64
C LYS A 226 -0.54 -1.93 -13.26
N ILE A 227 -0.36 -3.21 -12.88
CA ILE A 227 -0.88 -3.74 -11.63
C ILE A 227 0.16 -3.55 -10.52
N PHE A 228 -0.21 -2.83 -9.47
CA PHE A 228 0.58 -2.77 -8.24
C PHE A 228 0.61 -4.14 -7.56
N ILE A 229 1.79 -4.64 -7.23
CA ILE A 229 1.98 -5.98 -6.65
C ILE A 229 2.46 -5.91 -5.21
N ILE A 230 3.54 -5.16 -4.95
CA ILE A 230 4.19 -5.19 -3.65
C ILE A 230 4.90 -3.88 -3.34
N ASN A 231 5.03 -3.59 -2.06
CA ASN A 231 5.81 -2.48 -1.54
C ASN A 231 6.68 -2.94 -0.36
N PHE A 232 7.81 -2.23 -0.16
CA PHE A 232 8.70 -2.37 0.99
C PHE A 232 9.11 -0.98 1.48
N PHE A 233 9.10 -0.79 2.83
CA PHE A 233 9.59 0.39 3.51
C PHE A 233 10.25 0.05 4.85
#